data_ec9ec5d25cbee64e4c01405fd6f18d6c
#
_entry.id   ec9ec5d25cbee64e4c01405fd6f18d6c
#
_cell.length_a   1.000
_cell.length_b   1.000
_cell.length_c   1.000
_cell.angle_alpha   90.00
_cell.angle_beta   90.00
_cell.angle_gamma   90.00
#
_symmetry.space_group_name_H-M   'P 1'
#
loop_
_entity.id
_entity.type
_entity.pdbx_description
1 polymer ?
#
loop_
_entity_poly.entity_id
_entity_poly.type
_entity_poly.pdbx_seq_one_letter_code
_entity_poly.pdbx_strand_id
1 'polypeptide(L)' 'MEVKIGIQSIPRELVIETNATPEEIETSLAAALADGGLFVLLDGKDGKIMVPADKIGYVEFSGVELRRVGFGNL' A
#
# COMPACT_ATOMS: atom_id res chain seq x y z
N MET A 1 -3.96 -1.76 -10.69
CA MET A 1 -3.07 -2.57 -9.85
C MET A 1 -3.75 -2.89 -8.55
N GLU A 2 -3.59 -4.09 -8.08
CA GLU A 2 -4.19 -4.52 -6.83
C GLU A 2 -3.21 -4.36 -5.69
N VAL A 3 -3.66 -3.78 -4.60
CA VAL A 3 -2.82 -3.57 -3.43
C VAL A 3 -3.47 -4.27 -2.25
N LYS A 4 -2.70 -5.08 -1.56
CA LYS A 4 -3.17 -5.75 -0.36
C LYS A 4 -2.50 -5.13 0.84
N ILE A 5 -3.28 -4.77 1.82
CA ILE A 5 -2.77 -4.14 3.03
C ILE A 5 -3.12 -5.01 4.22
N GLY A 6 -2.11 -5.46 4.91
CA GLY A 6 -2.30 -6.23 6.13
C GLY A 6 -2.23 -5.32 7.33
N ILE A 7 -3.23 -5.38 8.20
CA ILE A 7 -3.32 -4.55 9.39
C ILE A 7 -2.91 -5.39 10.59
N GLN A 8 -2.10 -4.83 11.46
CA GLN A 8 -1.66 -5.55 12.64
C GLN A 8 -2.84 -5.95 13.49
N SER A 9 -2.81 -7.15 13.97
CA SER A 9 -3.80 -7.69 14.88
C SER A 9 -5.18 -7.89 14.27
N ILE A 10 -5.33 -7.70 12.98
CA ILE A 10 -6.59 -7.93 12.31
C ILE A 10 -6.35 -9.02 11.27
N PRO A 11 -7.06 -10.12 11.33
CA PRO A 11 -6.79 -11.25 10.45
C PRO A 11 -7.31 -11.11 9.04
N ARG A 12 -7.73 -9.92 8.63
CA ARG A 12 -8.24 -9.69 7.29
C ARG A 12 -7.31 -8.75 6.56
N GLU A 13 -7.17 -8.99 5.27
CA GLU A 13 -6.44 -8.07 4.43
C GLU A 13 -7.40 -7.13 3.74
N LEU A 14 -7.00 -5.92 3.53
CA LEU A 14 -7.73 -5.01 2.68
C LEU A 14 -7.19 -5.19 1.27
N VAL A 15 -8.08 -5.33 0.31
CA VAL A 15 -7.69 -5.48 -1.08
C VAL A 15 -8.28 -4.31 -1.85
N ILE A 16 -7.45 -3.52 -2.46
CA ILE A 16 -7.85 -2.27 -3.09
C ILE A 16 -7.33 -2.21 -4.50
N GLU A 17 -8.18 -1.81 -5.42
CA GLU A 17 -7.78 -1.60 -6.79
C GLU A 17 -7.45 -0.13 -6.95
N THR A 18 -6.29 0.22 -7.41
CA THR A 18 -5.88 1.61 -7.49
C THR A 18 -5.14 1.89 -8.79
N ASN A 19 -5.15 3.13 -9.22
CA ASN A 19 -4.41 3.56 -10.38
C ASN A 19 -3.05 4.15 -10.00
N ALA A 20 -2.73 4.21 -8.73
CA ALA A 20 -1.44 4.71 -8.28
C ALA A 20 -0.34 3.73 -8.65
N THR A 21 0.86 4.23 -8.81
CA THR A 21 2.00 3.37 -9.10
C THR A 21 2.59 2.86 -7.80
N PRO A 22 3.35 1.78 -7.84
CA PRO A 22 4.03 1.30 -6.62
C PRO A 22 4.91 2.37 -5.99
N GLU A 23 5.58 3.17 -6.82
CA GLU A 23 6.46 4.22 -6.30
C GLU A 23 5.66 5.27 -5.56
N GLU A 24 4.50 5.62 -6.08
CA GLU A 24 3.65 6.61 -5.43
C GLU A 24 3.18 6.09 -4.08
N ILE A 25 2.84 4.82 -4.03
CA ILE A 25 2.36 4.22 -2.79
C ILE A 25 3.49 4.13 -1.79
N GLU A 26 4.67 3.73 -2.24
CA GLU A 26 5.82 3.65 -1.34
C GLU A 26 6.16 5.01 -0.75
N THR A 27 6.11 6.05 -1.57
CA THR A 27 6.42 7.40 -1.09
C THR A 27 5.38 7.86 -0.08
N SER A 28 4.12 7.61 -0.36
CA SER A 28 3.05 7.99 0.54
C SER A 28 3.16 7.27 1.88
N LEU A 29 3.44 5.99 1.82
CA LEU A 29 3.54 5.19 3.03
C LEU A 29 4.74 5.63 3.87
N ALA A 30 5.87 5.86 3.23
CA ALA A 30 7.06 6.30 3.94
C ALA A 30 6.81 7.63 4.63
N ALA A 31 6.14 8.55 3.96
CA ALA A 31 5.83 9.85 4.55
C ALA A 31 4.88 9.69 5.74
N ALA A 32 3.90 8.83 5.61
CA ALA A 32 2.94 8.61 6.69
C ALA A 32 3.61 7.99 7.90
N LEU A 33 4.54 7.05 7.66
CA LEU A 33 5.26 6.43 8.75
C LEU A 33 6.16 7.44 9.48
N ALA A 34 6.80 8.31 8.72
CA ALA A 34 7.69 9.30 9.31
C ALA A 34 6.92 10.29 10.18
N ASP A 35 5.69 10.61 9.78
CA ASP A 35 4.90 11.56 10.54
C ASP A 35 4.03 10.92 11.60
N GLY A 36 3.95 9.63 11.64
CA GLY A 36 3.05 8.94 12.55
C GLY A 36 1.60 9.19 12.20
N GLY A 37 1.32 9.44 10.92
CA GLY A 37 0.01 9.85 10.48
C GLY A 37 -0.77 8.78 9.77
N LEU A 38 -1.59 9.19 8.82
CA LEU A 38 -2.46 8.30 8.09
C LEU A 38 -1.90 7.99 6.71
N PHE A 39 -1.96 6.73 6.35
CA PHE A 39 -1.67 6.31 5.00
C PHE A 39 -3.00 6.36 4.23
N VAL A 40 -3.04 7.10 3.15
CA VAL A 40 -4.25 7.28 2.39
C VAL A 40 -4.06 6.67 1.01
N LEU A 41 -5.01 5.86 0.59
CA LEU A 41 -4.95 5.24 -0.73
C LEU A 41 -6.28 5.44 -1.42
N LEU A 42 -6.23 5.91 -2.65
CA LEU A 42 -7.44 6.13 -3.41
C LEU A 42 -7.81 4.86 -4.17
N ASP A 43 -9.07 4.48 -4.01
CA ASP A 43 -9.62 3.36 -4.72
C ASP A 43 -9.99 3.84 -6.10
N GLY A 44 -9.76 3.07 -7.10
CA GLY A 44 -10.09 3.42 -8.48
C GLY A 44 -11.57 3.63 -8.72
N LYS A 45 -12.41 3.33 -7.72
CA LYS A 45 -13.84 3.54 -7.85
C LYS A 45 -14.32 4.70 -7.03
N ASP A 46 -13.55 5.72 -6.91
CA ASP A 46 -13.89 6.93 -6.19
C ASP A 46 -13.93 6.79 -4.67
N GLY A 47 -13.44 5.73 -4.16
CA GLY A 47 -13.34 5.57 -2.71
C GLY A 47 -12.00 6.02 -2.20
N LYS A 48 -11.89 6.07 -0.90
CA LYS A 48 -10.66 6.44 -0.23
C LYS A 48 -10.51 5.59 1.01
N ILE A 49 -9.33 5.03 1.18
CA ILE A 49 -9.03 4.22 2.35
C ILE A 49 -8.00 4.98 3.17
N MET A 50 -8.23 5.10 4.45
CA MET A 50 -7.29 5.77 5.33
C MET A 50 -6.96 4.82 6.45
N VAL A 51 -5.70 4.55 6.65
CA VAL A 51 -5.24 3.60 7.66
C VAL A 51 -4.15 4.24 8.48
N PRO A 52 -4.21 4.15 9.81
CA PRO A 52 -3.10 4.65 10.62
C PRO A 52 -1.83 3.91 10.21
N ALA A 53 -0.81 4.63 9.83
CA ALA A 53 0.38 4.02 9.26
C ALA A 53 1.05 3.05 10.23
N ASP A 54 1.02 3.37 11.51
CA ASP A 54 1.67 2.51 12.50
C ASP A 54 0.90 1.22 12.76
N LYS A 55 -0.27 1.03 12.16
CA LYS A 55 -1.01 -0.21 12.31
C LYS A 55 -0.86 -1.11 11.09
N ILE A 56 -0.16 -0.66 10.08
CA ILE A 56 0.03 -1.45 8.89
C ILE A 56 1.11 -2.49 9.13
N GLY A 57 0.81 -3.74 8.86
CA GLY A 57 1.79 -4.80 8.99
C GLY A 57 2.57 -4.99 7.70
N TYR A 58 1.92 -4.84 6.55
CA TYR A 58 2.60 -4.95 5.27
C TYR A 58 1.71 -4.39 4.16
N VAL A 59 2.33 -4.09 3.04
CA VAL A 59 1.62 -3.68 1.85
C VAL A 59 2.20 -4.51 0.69
N GLU A 60 1.34 -5.14 -0.06
CA GLU A 60 1.77 -6.01 -1.14
C GLU A 60 1.12 -5.58 -2.44
N PHE A 61 1.88 -5.52 -3.51
CA PHE A 61 1.36 -5.17 -4.81
C PHE A 61 1.23 -6.41 -5.67
N SER A 62 0.14 -6.51 -6.43
CA SER A 62 -0.01 -7.63 -7.34
C SER A 62 -0.62 -7.16 -8.62
N GLY A 63 -0.48 -7.94 -9.61
CA GLY A 63 -1.05 -7.63 -10.91
C GLY A 63 -0.22 -6.70 -11.74
N VAL A 64 1.05 -6.47 -11.39
CA VAL A 64 1.92 -5.64 -12.18
C VAL A 64 3.16 -6.35 -12.47
N GLU A 65 3.95 -5.82 -13.34
CA GLU A 65 5.16 -6.41 -13.69
C GLU A 65 6.23 -6.01 -12.83
N LEU A 66 6.23 -6.40 -11.65
CA LEU A 66 7.25 -6.00 -10.77
C LEU A 66 8.43 -6.76 -10.92
N ARG A 67 8.26 -7.86 -11.39
CA ARG A 67 9.27 -8.65 -11.46
C ARG A 67 10.48 -8.14 -11.36
N ARG A 68 10.77 -7.79 -11.06
CA ARG A 68 11.69 -7.53 -10.94
C ARG A 68 12.47 -6.91 -10.95
N VAL A 69 12.46 -6.77 -11.17
CA VAL A 69 13.10 -6.04 -11.44
C VAL A 69 13.97 -5.59 -10.56
N GLY A 70 14.35 -5.27 -10.38
CA GLY A 70 15.07 -4.71 -9.67
C GLY A 70 15.20 -5.00 -8.40
N PHE A 71 14.60 -5.49 -7.93
CA PHE A 71 14.68 -5.67 -6.71
C PHE A 71 15.33 -6.62 -6.39
N GLY A 72 15.34 -7.09 -6.85
CA GLY A 72 15.89 -7.90 -6.56
C GLY A 72 17.03 -8.21 -6.51
N ASN A 73 17.37 -8.17 -6.81
CA ASN A 73 18.34 -8.32 -6.80
C ASN A 73 19.00 -8.07 -6.12
N LEU A 74 18.71 -8.06 -5.78
CA LEU A 74 19.20 -7.69 -5.09
C LEU A 74 19.67 -8.06 -4.66
#